data_1248252fcb672110c697ba24cb337ffb
#
_entry.id   1248252fcb672110c697ba24cb337ffb
#
_cell.length_a   1.000
_cell.length_b   1.000
_cell.length_c   1.000
_cell.angle_alpha   90.00
_cell.angle_beta   90.00
_cell.angle_gamma   90.00
#
_symmetry.space_group_name_H-M   'P 1'
#
loop_
_entity.id
_entity.type
_entity.pdbx_description
1 polymer ?
#
loop_
_entity_poly.entity_id
_entity_poly.type
_entity_poly.pdbx_seq_one_letter_code
_entity_poly.pdbx_strand_id
1 'polypeptide(L)'
;MKISVRIHWFRRDLRLFDNAALFQALSGNEPVVPIFIFDTAILNQLEDKNDRRVAFIHRALEDMQQQLIKIGSSLEVYTGTPFDVFQQLIKKYSISAVYTNHDYEPYAIERDTAIANLLSSAGISFYTSKDQVIFEKLEVTKDDGTPYTVFTPYANKWRATLEKTGIPAYPSEKKSAQFFQQSPLPMPSLKSIGFIDKGESFPSDTPQMEVMKHYQQNRDIPSLANGTSRLGVHLRFGTISVRQLATKAKATSATFLNELIWRDFYHMILFNFPKVGRGEAFKKAYDAIPWRNNEAEFKRWCEGKTGYPIVDAGMRQLNATGFMHNRVRMITASFLVKHLLIDWRWGEAYFANKLLDFDLAANNGGWQWAASSGCDAAPYFRVFNPTLQTQKFDPQHKYIREWVPEWQELTYPQPMVVHEVARKRVLEVYSTALKQN
;
A
#
# COMPACT_ATOMS: atom_id res chain seq x y z
N MET A 1 30.62 -26.70 15.44
CA MET A 1 30.79 -25.66 14.39
C MET A 1 29.45 -25.07 14.08
N LYS A 2 29.34 -23.74 13.84
CA LYS A 2 28.12 -23.15 13.33
C LYS A 2 27.89 -23.57 11.88
N ILE A 3 26.64 -23.79 11.50
CA ILE A 3 26.28 -24.13 10.12
C ILE A 3 26.43 -22.87 9.27
N SER A 4 27.12 -22.97 8.13
CA SER A 4 27.26 -21.88 7.15
C SER A 4 25.98 -21.75 6.34
N VAL A 5 25.39 -20.56 6.31
CA VAL A 5 24.10 -20.30 5.65
C VAL A 5 24.06 -18.92 5.02
N ARG A 6 23.16 -18.75 4.06
CA ARG A 6 22.61 -17.48 3.64
C ARG A 6 21.27 -17.27 4.30
N ILE A 7 20.88 -16.00 4.48
CA ILE A 7 19.56 -15.64 5.01
C ILE A 7 18.79 -14.91 3.92
N HIS A 8 17.52 -15.27 3.72
CA HIS A 8 16.56 -14.44 3.02
C HIS A 8 15.54 -13.88 4.01
N TRP A 9 15.50 -12.55 4.14
CA TRP A 9 14.60 -11.84 5.05
C TRP A 9 13.38 -11.33 4.30
N PHE A 10 12.23 -12.05 4.46
CA PHE A 10 10.93 -11.67 3.92
C PHE A 10 10.34 -10.50 4.69
N ARG A 11 9.64 -9.61 3.97
CA ARG A 11 8.95 -8.43 4.54
C ARG A 11 7.64 -8.12 3.82
N ARG A 12 7.70 -7.51 2.64
CA ARG A 12 6.58 -7.17 1.76
C ARG A 12 6.61 -7.96 0.44
N ASP A 13 7.07 -9.16 0.54
CA ASP A 13 7.35 -10.06 -0.59
C ASP A 13 7.01 -11.51 -0.22
N LEU A 14 5.83 -11.69 0.43
CA LEU A 14 5.39 -12.92 1.07
C LEU A 14 4.99 -14.00 0.05
N ARG A 15 5.98 -14.48 -0.72
CA ARG A 15 5.84 -15.54 -1.71
C ARG A 15 7.19 -16.22 -2.00
N LEU A 16 7.15 -17.48 -2.41
CA LEU A 16 8.34 -18.27 -2.74
C LEU A 16 8.65 -18.29 -4.26
N PHE A 17 7.79 -17.76 -5.10
CA PHE A 17 7.93 -17.71 -6.55
C PHE A 17 8.19 -16.30 -7.06
N ASP A 18 8.93 -16.19 -8.18
CA ASP A 18 9.28 -14.92 -8.81
C ASP A 18 9.64 -13.81 -7.81
N ASN A 19 10.55 -14.11 -6.87
CA ASN A 19 11.04 -13.21 -5.83
C ASN A 19 12.51 -12.90 -6.10
N ALA A 20 12.86 -11.64 -6.34
CA ALA A 20 14.16 -11.24 -6.86
C ALA A 20 15.31 -11.52 -5.87
N ALA A 21 15.20 -11.09 -4.61
CA ALA A 21 16.23 -11.32 -3.61
C ALA A 21 16.32 -12.82 -3.20
N LEU A 22 15.17 -13.50 -3.11
CA LEU A 22 15.13 -14.93 -2.85
C LEU A 22 15.83 -15.71 -3.97
N PHE A 23 15.57 -15.36 -5.24
CA PHE A 23 16.24 -15.99 -6.39
C PHE A 23 17.76 -15.84 -6.30
N GLN A 24 18.25 -14.66 -5.93
CA GLN A 24 19.68 -14.42 -5.75
C GLN A 24 20.23 -15.22 -4.57
N ALA A 25 19.54 -15.24 -3.44
CA ALA A 25 19.93 -16.02 -2.27
C ALA A 25 20.07 -17.51 -2.61
N LEU A 26 19.07 -18.09 -3.30
CA LEU A 26 19.04 -19.49 -3.71
C LEU A 26 19.98 -19.81 -4.89
N SER A 27 20.62 -18.83 -5.51
CA SER A 27 21.53 -19.05 -6.64
C SER A 27 22.97 -19.36 -6.22
N GLY A 28 23.25 -19.42 -4.93
CA GLY A 28 24.56 -19.78 -4.41
C GLY A 28 24.69 -21.22 -3.95
N ASN A 29 25.83 -21.55 -3.35
CA ASN A 29 26.16 -22.91 -2.94
C ASN A 29 25.76 -23.24 -1.48
N GLU A 30 25.60 -22.22 -0.65
CA GLU A 30 25.18 -22.37 0.74
C GLU A 30 23.67 -22.41 0.88
N PRO A 31 23.12 -23.20 1.81
CA PRO A 31 21.70 -23.29 2.03
C PRO A 31 21.12 -21.96 2.55
N VAL A 32 19.89 -21.67 2.17
CA VAL A 32 19.19 -20.44 2.51
C VAL A 32 18.19 -20.67 3.63
N VAL A 33 18.36 -19.96 4.75
CA VAL A 33 17.38 -19.90 5.84
C VAL A 33 16.37 -18.79 5.52
N PRO A 34 15.10 -19.13 5.28
CA PRO A 34 14.06 -18.13 5.11
C PRO A 34 13.61 -17.62 6.48
N ILE A 35 13.60 -16.29 6.66
CA ILE A 35 13.15 -15.68 7.93
C ILE A 35 12.08 -14.62 7.70
N PHE A 36 11.22 -14.43 8.70
CA PHE A 36 10.33 -13.27 8.84
C PHE A 36 10.43 -12.70 10.26
N ILE A 37 10.33 -11.39 10.39
CA ILE A 37 10.37 -10.70 11.68
C ILE A 37 9.09 -9.88 11.83
N PHE A 38 8.27 -10.23 12.83
CA PHE A 38 7.22 -9.36 13.33
C PHE A 38 7.90 -8.19 14.08
N ASP A 39 8.12 -7.09 13.37
CA ASP A 39 8.84 -5.93 13.86
C ASP A 39 8.01 -5.19 14.93
N THR A 40 8.47 -5.26 16.18
CA THR A 40 7.78 -4.65 17.31
C THR A 40 7.74 -3.14 17.26
N ALA A 41 8.66 -2.48 16.55
CA ALA A 41 8.60 -1.03 16.32
C ALA A 41 7.38 -0.64 15.46
N ILE A 42 6.94 -1.53 14.56
CA ILE A 42 5.71 -1.36 13.78
C ILE A 42 4.49 -1.81 14.59
N LEU A 43 4.52 -3.04 15.16
CA LEU A 43 3.36 -3.62 15.83
C LEU A 43 2.89 -2.81 17.04
N ASN A 44 3.80 -2.19 17.77
CA ASN A 44 3.48 -1.39 18.95
C ASN A 44 2.75 -0.07 18.61
N GLN A 45 2.84 0.40 17.36
CA GLN A 45 2.11 1.58 16.89
C GLN A 45 0.67 1.25 16.48
N LEU A 46 0.31 -0.04 16.35
CA LEU A 46 -1.03 -0.46 15.97
C LEU A 46 -1.93 -0.53 17.22
N GLU A 47 -2.85 0.43 17.32
CA GLU A 47 -3.78 0.54 18.46
C GLU A 47 -4.83 -0.58 18.43
N ASP A 48 -5.34 -0.90 17.22
CA ASP A 48 -6.35 -1.95 17.05
C ASP A 48 -5.70 -3.34 17.09
N LYS A 49 -5.99 -4.08 18.17
CA LYS A 49 -5.47 -5.46 18.30
C LYS A 49 -6.18 -6.48 17.40
N ASN A 50 -7.20 -6.05 16.64
CA ASN A 50 -7.83 -6.82 15.57
C ASN A 50 -7.38 -6.31 14.18
N ASP A 51 -6.19 -5.75 14.05
CA ASP A 51 -5.71 -5.22 12.78
C ASP A 51 -5.68 -6.33 11.71
N ARG A 52 -6.54 -6.17 10.71
CA ARG A 52 -6.71 -7.13 9.61
C ARG A 52 -5.43 -7.38 8.82
N ARG A 53 -4.53 -6.39 8.77
CA ARG A 53 -3.25 -6.51 8.08
C ARG A 53 -2.34 -7.52 8.76
N VAL A 54 -2.33 -7.53 10.09
CA VAL A 54 -1.54 -8.50 10.87
C VAL A 54 -2.10 -9.90 10.70
N ALA A 55 -3.43 -10.07 10.70
CA ALA A 55 -4.08 -11.35 10.40
C ALA A 55 -3.79 -11.82 8.96
N PHE A 56 -3.80 -10.91 7.97
CA PHE A 56 -3.45 -11.23 6.59
C PHE A 56 -1.99 -11.70 6.45
N ILE A 57 -1.04 -10.96 7.05
CA ILE A 57 0.38 -11.33 7.07
C ILE A 57 0.56 -12.70 7.70
N HIS A 58 -0.06 -12.94 8.86
CA HIS A 58 0.05 -14.22 9.58
C HIS A 58 -0.43 -15.38 8.70
N ARG A 59 -1.59 -15.25 8.04
CA ARG A 59 -2.11 -16.28 7.11
C ARG A 59 -1.16 -16.49 5.92
N ALA A 60 -0.64 -15.42 5.32
CA ALA A 60 0.32 -15.54 4.22
C ALA A 60 1.61 -16.28 4.66
N LEU A 61 2.08 -16.06 5.89
CA LEU A 61 3.22 -16.78 6.45
C LEU A 61 2.89 -18.26 6.73
N GLU A 62 1.67 -18.56 7.19
CA GLU A 62 1.21 -19.97 7.33
C GLU A 62 1.21 -20.69 5.99
N ASP A 63 0.69 -20.06 4.93
CA ASP A 63 0.70 -20.63 3.58
C ASP A 63 2.14 -20.86 3.07
N MET A 64 3.04 -19.91 3.29
CA MET A 64 4.46 -20.06 2.96
C MET A 64 5.12 -21.17 3.78
N GLN A 65 4.83 -21.26 5.07
CA GLN A 65 5.33 -22.33 5.95
C GLN A 65 4.93 -23.70 5.45
N GLN A 66 3.65 -23.88 5.05
CA GLN A 66 3.19 -25.15 4.51
C GLN A 66 3.89 -25.51 3.19
N GLN A 67 4.21 -24.53 2.35
CA GLN A 67 4.98 -24.75 1.13
C GLN A 67 6.43 -25.18 1.44
N LEU A 68 7.09 -24.54 2.41
CA LEU A 68 8.45 -24.85 2.82
C LEU A 68 8.54 -26.22 3.48
N ILE A 69 7.60 -26.61 4.34
CA ILE A 69 7.54 -27.92 4.97
C ILE A 69 7.48 -29.04 3.90
N LYS A 70 6.71 -28.87 2.84
CA LYS A 70 6.60 -29.85 1.74
C LYS A 70 7.94 -30.14 1.03
N ILE A 71 8.89 -29.21 1.12
CA ILE A 71 10.23 -29.35 0.52
C ILE A 71 11.33 -29.60 1.56
N GLY A 72 10.95 -29.93 2.80
CA GLY A 72 11.89 -30.27 3.88
C GLY A 72 12.54 -29.08 4.58
N SER A 73 11.98 -27.87 4.40
CA SER A 73 12.46 -26.64 5.02
C SER A 73 11.43 -26.07 5.99
N SER A 74 11.75 -24.94 6.62
CA SER A 74 10.83 -24.23 7.51
C SER A 74 11.14 -22.73 7.53
N LEU A 75 10.10 -21.90 7.58
CA LEU A 75 10.23 -20.47 7.82
C LEU A 75 10.55 -20.22 9.29
N GLU A 76 11.61 -19.47 9.57
CA GLU A 76 11.91 -19.01 10.92
C GLU A 76 11.20 -17.66 11.17
N VAL A 77 10.22 -17.67 12.05
CA VAL A 77 9.45 -16.46 12.37
C VAL A 77 9.84 -15.94 13.75
N TYR A 78 10.28 -14.69 13.78
CA TYR A 78 10.71 -14.00 14.98
C TYR A 78 9.78 -12.86 15.35
N THR A 79 9.78 -12.49 16.64
CA THR A 79 9.11 -11.27 17.15
C THR A 79 10.15 -10.44 17.90
N GLY A 80 10.30 -9.18 17.54
CA GLY A 80 11.29 -8.27 18.14
C GLY A 80 11.69 -7.16 17.19
N THR A 81 12.67 -6.34 17.58
CA THR A 81 13.26 -5.40 16.64
C THR A 81 14.16 -6.17 15.66
N PRO A 82 14.21 -5.78 14.37
CA PRO A 82 15.12 -6.43 13.42
C PRO A 82 16.58 -6.42 13.90
N PHE A 83 17.02 -5.37 14.59
CA PHE A 83 18.37 -5.26 15.12
C PHE A 83 18.67 -6.37 16.12
N ASP A 84 17.80 -6.57 17.12
CA ASP A 84 17.99 -7.63 18.15
C ASP A 84 17.92 -9.03 17.55
N VAL A 85 16.99 -9.23 16.60
CA VAL A 85 16.85 -10.53 15.92
C VAL A 85 18.11 -10.85 15.10
N PHE A 86 18.67 -9.90 14.35
CA PHE A 86 19.91 -10.15 13.62
C PHE A 86 21.11 -10.40 14.53
N GLN A 87 21.19 -9.76 15.70
CA GLN A 87 22.21 -10.11 16.71
C GLN A 87 22.07 -11.57 17.18
N GLN A 88 20.85 -12.07 17.36
CA GLN A 88 20.60 -13.49 17.70
C GLN A 88 21.00 -14.42 16.54
N LEU A 89 20.63 -14.07 15.30
CA LEU A 89 20.97 -14.85 14.12
C LEU A 89 22.49 -14.98 13.89
N ILE A 90 23.25 -13.91 14.10
CA ILE A 90 24.73 -13.90 14.03
C ILE A 90 25.33 -14.83 15.07
N LYS A 91 24.69 -14.94 16.24
CA LYS A 91 25.12 -15.91 17.28
C LYS A 91 24.74 -17.36 16.91
N LYS A 92 23.60 -17.57 16.24
CA LYS A 92 23.06 -18.89 15.89
C LYS A 92 23.78 -19.54 14.70
N TYR A 93 24.03 -18.77 13.65
CA TYR A 93 24.57 -19.23 12.37
C TYR A 93 25.94 -18.64 12.03
N SER A 94 26.66 -19.28 11.10
CA SER A 94 27.77 -18.69 10.36
C SER A 94 27.19 -18.08 9.09
N ILE A 95 26.76 -16.81 9.14
CA ILE A 95 26.06 -16.15 8.03
C ILE A 95 27.09 -15.62 7.04
N SER A 96 27.01 -16.03 5.78
CA SER A 96 27.85 -15.49 4.70
C SER A 96 27.22 -14.25 4.08
N ALA A 97 25.91 -14.24 3.91
CA ALA A 97 25.18 -13.12 3.35
C ALA A 97 23.72 -13.09 3.77
N VAL A 98 23.14 -11.89 3.79
CA VAL A 98 21.72 -11.64 3.98
C VAL A 98 21.14 -11.00 2.72
N TYR A 99 19.98 -11.47 2.28
CA TYR A 99 19.26 -11.00 1.09
C TYR A 99 17.87 -10.52 1.47
N THR A 100 17.46 -9.39 0.89
CA THR A 100 16.10 -8.84 1.06
C THR A 100 15.69 -8.00 -0.14
N ASN A 101 14.40 -7.75 -0.32
CA ASN A 101 13.92 -6.86 -1.37
C ASN A 101 13.83 -5.40 -0.86
N HIS A 102 13.93 -4.41 -1.78
CA HIS A 102 13.86 -3.00 -1.41
C HIS A 102 12.52 -2.63 -0.79
N ASP A 103 12.56 -1.66 0.11
CA ASP A 103 11.42 -0.91 0.60
C ASP A 103 11.73 0.59 0.50
N TYR A 104 10.71 1.41 0.22
CA TYR A 104 10.88 2.84 -0.11
C TYR A 104 10.35 3.76 0.99
N GLU A 105 9.77 3.18 2.05
CA GLU A 105 9.23 3.94 3.17
C GLU A 105 10.36 4.45 4.07
N PRO A 106 10.28 5.66 4.64
CA PRO A 106 11.36 6.27 5.43
C PRO A 106 11.87 5.35 6.56
N TYR A 107 10.95 4.79 7.36
CA TYR A 107 11.32 3.84 8.42
C TYR A 107 12.08 2.62 7.88
N ALA A 108 11.63 2.08 6.74
CA ALA A 108 12.28 0.91 6.16
C ALA A 108 13.70 1.21 5.68
N ILE A 109 13.94 2.39 5.13
CA ILE A 109 15.27 2.84 4.70
C ILE A 109 16.19 2.99 5.93
N GLU A 110 15.72 3.63 7.00
CA GLU A 110 16.47 3.79 8.26
C GLU A 110 16.81 2.44 8.89
N ARG A 111 15.84 1.54 9.00
CA ARG A 111 15.99 0.17 9.49
C ARG A 111 17.01 -0.62 8.66
N ASP A 112 16.87 -0.61 7.33
CA ASP A 112 17.74 -1.37 6.43
C ASP A 112 19.19 -0.85 6.50
N THR A 113 19.38 0.46 6.66
CA THR A 113 20.68 1.07 6.89
C THR A 113 21.31 0.59 8.21
N ALA A 114 20.54 0.57 9.28
CA ALA A 114 21.02 0.07 10.59
C ALA A 114 21.42 -1.41 10.53
N ILE A 115 20.63 -2.25 9.84
CA ILE A 115 20.94 -3.67 9.64
C ILE A 115 22.18 -3.85 8.75
N ALA A 116 22.32 -3.08 7.67
CA ALA A 116 23.51 -3.11 6.82
C ALA A 116 24.80 -2.82 7.62
N ASN A 117 24.76 -1.82 8.51
CA ASN A 117 25.87 -1.45 9.37
C ASN A 117 26.21 -2.57 10.38
N LEU A 118 25.19 -3.17 11.01
CA LEU A 118 25.37 -4.30 11.94
C LEU A 118 26.02 -5.49 11.23
N LEU A 119 25.53 -5.88 10.07
CA LEU A 119 26.03 -7.00 9.29
C LEU A 119 27.46 -6.74 8.79
N SER A 120 27.72 -5.54 8.29
CA SER A 120 29.09 -5.13 7.88
C SER A 120 30.10 -5.22 9.01
N SER A 121 29.72 -4.81 10.22
CA SER A 121 30.57 -4.92 11.41
C SER A 121 30.89 -6.37 11.80
N ALA A 122 30.03 -7.31 11.38
CA ALA A 122 30.21 -8.75 11.57
C ALA A 122 30.88 -9.46 10.36
N GLY A 123 31.29 -8.72 9.33
CA GLY A 123 31.88 -9.28 8.10
C GLY A 123 30.85 -9.99 7.20
N ILE A 124 29.58 -9.68 7.32
CA ILE A 124 28.47 -10.33 6.59
C ILE A 124 28.01 -9.38 5.47
N SER A 125 27.89 -9.91 4.25
CA SER A 125 27.39 -9.16 3.11
C SER A 125 25.87 -8.94 3.20
N PHE A 126 25.39 -7.75 2.81
CA PHE A 126 23.96 -7.44 2.74
C PHE A 126 23.59 -7.07 1.31
N TYR A 127 22.73 -7.87 0.68
CA TYR A 127 22.29 -7.70 -0.70
C TYR A 127 20.82 -7.34 -0.76
N THR A 128 20.48 -6.35 -1.59
CA THR A 128 19.12 -5.88 -1.75
C THR A 128 18.70 -5.88 -3.22
N SER A 129 17.44 -6.16 -3.51
CA SER A 129 16.93 -6.28 -4.88
C SER A 129 15.62 -5.54 -5.07
N LYS A 130 15.37 -5.06 -6.28
CA LYS A 130 14.06 -4.52 -6.68
C LYS A 130 13.05 -5.65 -6.83
N ASP A 131 11.87 -5.53 -6.20
CA ASP A 131 10.80 -6.54 -6.29
C ASP A 131 9.39 -5.95 -6.29
N GLN A 132 9.13 -4.89 -5.53
CA GLN A 132 7.78 -4.35 -5.30
C GLN A 132 7.21 -3.58 -6.50
N VAL A 133 8.03 -3.08 -7.39
CA VAL A 133 7.69 -2.23 -8.54
C VAL A 133 8.39 -2.73 -9.80
N ILE A 134 7.89 -2.34 -10.96
CA ILE A 134 8.55 -2.67 -12.23
C ILE A 134 9.77 -1.78 -12.43
N PHE A 135 9.62 -0.47 -12.23
CA PHE A 135 10.72 0.48 -12.23
C PHE A 135 10.77 1.23 -10.91
N GLU A 136 11.97 1.35 -10.34
CA GLU A 136 12.20 2.00 -9.06
C GLU A 136 13.07 3.25 -9.17
N LYS A 137 13.04 4.07 -8.12
CA LYS A 137 13.99 5.19 -7.90
C LYS A 137 14.11 6.10 -9.12
N LEU A 138 15.25 6.03 -9.83
CA LEU A 138 15.59 6.84 -11.00
C LEU A 138 15.67 6.00 -12.30
N GLU A 139 15.07 4.82 -12.35
CA GLU A 139 15.05 4.01 -13.58
C GLU A 139 14.18 4.63 -14.69
N VAL A 140 13.21 5.48 -14.30
CA VAL A 140 12.38 6.25 -15.24
C VAL A 140 12.52 7.73 -14.90
N THR A 141 13.38 8.43 -15.64
CA THR A 141 13.68 9.85 -15.43
C THR A 141 13.46 10.65 -16.70
N LYS A 142 13.42 11.97 -16.54
CA LYS A 142 13.56 12.91 -17.65
C LYS A 142 14.96 12.78 -18.28
N ASP A 143 15.17 13.42 -19.42
CA ASP A 143 16.45 13.36 -20.14
C ASP A 143 17.60 14.05 -19.37
N ASP A 144 17.26 14.96 -18.44
CA ASP A 144 18.20 15.60 -17.51
C ASP A 144 18.53 14.75 -16.26
N GLY A 145 17.99 13.53 -16.16
CA GLY A 145 18.17 12.62 -15.03
C GLY A 145 17.28 12.92 -13.82
N THR A 146 16.46 13.97 -13.85
CA THR A 146 15.58 14.32 -12.73
C THR A 146 14.28 13.48 -12.74
N PRO A 147 13.65 13.24 -11.57
CA PRO A 147 12.40 12.49 -11.49
C PRO A 147 11.23 13.28 -12.11
N TYR A 148 10.30 12.56 -12.69
CA TYR A 148 9.03 13.13 -13.13
C TYR A 148 8.15 13.50 -11.93
N THR A 149 7.43 14.61 -12.06
CA THR A 149 6.43 15.05 -11.06
C THR A 149 5.02 15.13 -11.63
N VAL A 150 4.85 14.73 -12.91
CA VAL A 150 3.56 14.65 -13.61
C VAL A 150 3.42 13.25 -14.19
N PHE A 151 2.27 12.64 -13.98
CA PHE A 151 2.02 11.22 -14.30
C PHE A 151 2.09 10.92 -15.80
N THR A 152 1.44 11.72 -16.64
CA THR A 152 1.34 11.41 -18.09
C THR A 152 2.71 11.26 -18.75
N PRO A 153 3.65 12.21 -18.64
CA PRO A 153 4.98 12.04 -19.22
C PRO A 153 5.77 10.90 -18.55
N TYR A 154 5.61 10.67 -17.23
CA TYR A 154 6.17 9.51 -16.56
C TYR A 154 5.68 8.19 -17.18
N ALA A 155 4.36 8.05 -17.33
CA ALA A 155 3.76 6.84 -17.87
C ALA A 155 4.18 6.57 -19.32
N ASN A 156 4.37 7.60 -20.12
CA ASN A 156 4.87 7.46 -21.49
C ASN A 156 6.34 6.97 -21.50
N LYS A 157 7.20 7.56 -20.67
CA LYS A 157 8.60 7.13 -20.53
C LYS A 157 8.69 5.72 -19.95
N TRP A 158 7.86 5.40 -18.94
CA TRP A 158 7.77 4.08 -18.33
C TRP A 158 7.46 3.00 -19.39
N ARG A 159 6.45 3.22 -20.26
CA ARG A 159 6.09 2.29 -21.33
C ARG A 159 7.22 2.14 -22.34
N ALA A 160 7.84 3.26 -22.76
CA ALA A 160 8.97 3.23 -23.67
C ALA A 160 10.18 2.48 -23.08
N THR A 161 10.42 2.63 -21.78
CA THR A 161 11.46 1.89 -21.07
C THR A 161 11.12 0.39 -21.02
N LEU A 162 9.87 0.05 -20.69
CA LEU A 162 9.41 -1.35 -20.67
C LEU A 162 9.57 -2.06 -22.02
N GLU A 163 9.30 -1.38 -23.12
CA GLU A 163 9.50 -1.96 -24.48
C GLU A 163 10.96 -2.27 -24.77
N LYS A 164 11.90 -1.50 -24.20
CA LYS A 164 13.33 -1.71 -24.38
C LYS A 164 13.91 -2.78 -23.47
N THR A 165 13.47 -2.81 -22.20
CA THR A 165 14.08 -3.67 -21.17
C THR A 165 13.35 -4.98 -20.96
N GLY A 166 12.06 -5.04 -21.32
CA GLY A 166 11.19 -6.13 -20.93
C GLY A 166 10.89 -6.17 -19.42
N ILE A 167 10.25 -7.24 -18.99
CA ILE A 167 9.99 -7.54 -17.58
C ILE A 167 10.86 -8.74 -17.19
N PRO A 168 11.83 -8.59 -16.28
CA PRO A 168 12.66 -9.71 -15.85
C PRO A 168 11.82 -10.72 -15.06
N ALA A 169 12.24 -11.98 -15.04
CA ALA A 169 11.66 -13.04 -14.21
C ALA A 169 12.71 -13.60 -13.26
N TYR A 170 12.29 -13.92 -12.04
CA TYR A 170 13.16 -14.50 -11.01
C TYR A 170 12.57 -15.81 -10.48
N PRO A 171 12.67 -16.92 -11.23
CA PRO A 171 12.01 -18.19 -10.90
C PRO A 171 12.63 -18.86 -9.68
N SER A 172 12.46 -18.25 -8.50
CA SER A 172 12.98 -18.71 -7.22
C SER A 172 12.43 -20.09 -6.83
N GLU A 173 11.20 -20.41 -7.22
CA GLU A 173 10.57 -21.71 -7.03
C GLU A 173 11.34 -22.88 -7.67
N LYS A 174 12.10 -22.60 -8.74
CA LYS A 174 12.92 -23.63 -9.41
C LYS A 174 14.22 -23.96 -8.68
N LYS A 175 14.54 -23.21 -7.64
CA LYS A 175 15.77 -23.37 -6.83
C LYS A 175 15.48 -23.84 -5.42
N SER A 176 14.33 -24.42 -5.17
CA SER A 176 13.83 -24.81 -3.85
C SER A 176 14.73 -25.82 -3.11
N ALA A 177 15.55 -26.60 -3.82
CA ALA A 177 16.53 -27.51 -3.22
C ALA A 177 17.64 -26.80 -2.41
N GLN A 178 17.81 -25.48 -2.60
CA GLN A 178 18.81 -24.68 -1.86
C GLN A 178 18.29 -24.12 -0.53
N PHE A 179 17.03 -24.35 -0.18
CA PHE A 179 16.58 -24.01 1.17
C PHE A 179 17.25 -24.88 2.24
N PHE A 180 17.54 -24.27 3.37
CA PHE A 180 18.08 -24.96 4.53
C PHE A 180 17.10 -26.04 5.00
N GLN A 181 17.57 -27.28 5.02
CA GLN A 181 16.75 -28.43 5.44
C GLN A 181 16.66 -28.48 6.96
N GLN A 182 15.46 -28.45 7.49
CA GLN A 182 15.19 -28.51 8.93
C GLN A 182 13.77 -29.00 9.20
N SER A 183 13.58 -29.54 10.41
CA SER A 183 12.24 -29.91 10.89
C SER A 183 11.32 -28.71 10.95
N PRO A 184 10.00 -28.92 10.78
CA PRO A 184 9.02 -27.84 10.90
C PRO A 184 9.14 -27.07 12.22
N LEU A 185 9.25 -25.76 12.14
CA LEU A 185 9.27 -24.87 13.30
C LEU A 185 7.86 -24.34 13.59
N PRO A 186 7.50 -24.13 14.87
CA PRO A 186 6.21 -23.57 15.22
C PRO A 186 6.11 -22.11 14.76
N MET A 187 4.95 -21.74 14.23
CA MET A 187 4.60 -20.34 13.95
C MET A 187 4.12 -19.66 15.25
N PRO A 188 4.58 -18.43 15.55
CA PRO A 188 3.97 -17.64 16.61
C PRO A 188 2.48 -17.43 16.33
N SER A 189 1.62 -17.68 17.32
CA SER A 189 0.19 -17.38 17.18
C SER A 189 -0.05 -15.86 17.18
N LEU A 190 -1.13 -15.39 16.55
CA LEU A 190 -1.52 -13.98 16.62
C LEU A 190 -1.62 -13.48 18.07
N LYS A 191 -2.15 -14.32 18.98
CA LYS A 191 -2.22 -13.99 20.41
C LYS A 191 -0.84 -13.77 21.04
N SER A 192 0.17 -14.57 20.66
CA SER A 192 1.52 -14.43 21.21
C SER A 192 2.24 -13.17 20.77
N ILE A 193 1.82 -12.58 19.64
CA ILE A 193 2.32 -11.28 19.15
C ILE A 193 1.39 -10.11 19.50
N GLY A 194 0.38 -10.34 20.37
CA GLY A 194 -0.50 -9.32 20.91
C GLY A 194 -1.71 -8.95 20.05
N PHE A 195 -2.10 -9.81 19.09
CA PHE A 195 -3.24 -9.58 18.19
C PHE A 195 -4.28 -10.70 18.27
N ILE A 196 -5.48 -10.42 17.71
CA ILE A 196 -6.61 -11.34 17.72
C ILE A 196 -7.07 -11.55 16.29
N ASP A 197 -7.35 -12.80 15.90
CA ASP A 197 -8.03 -13.13 14.65
C ASP A 197 -9.54 -13.23 14.89
N LYS A 198 -10.32 -12.49 14.13
CA LYS A 198 -11.79 -12.59 14.12
C LYS A 198 -12.34 -13.48 13.01
N GLY A 199 -11.49 -14.25 12.34
CA GLY A 199 -11.89 -15.09 11.20
C GLY A 199 -12.18 -14.29 9.94
N GLU A 200 -11.43 -13.23 9.70
CA GLU A 200 -11.59 -12.37 8.53
C GLU A 200 -11.38 -13.14 7.22
N SER A 201 -12.23 -12.86 6.25
CA SER A 201 -12.02 -13.31 4.87
C SER A 201 -11.21 -12.28 4.09
N PHE A 202 -10.28 -12.75 3.27
CA PHE A 202 -9.45 -11.89 2.43
C PHE A 202 -9.77 -12.08 0.95
N PRO A 203 -9.52 -11.07 0.10
CA PRO A 203 -9.65 -11.21 -1.35
C PRO A 203 -8.78 -12.35 -1.87
N SER A 204 -9.16 -12.94 -3.01
CA SER A 204 -8.32 -13.92 -3.71
C SER A 204 -7.07 -13.24 -4.28
N ASP A 205 -5.94 -13.94 -4.22
CA ASP A 205 -4.67 -13.57 -4.84
C ASP A 205 -4.63 -13.81 -6.36
N THR A 206 -5.64 -14.52 -6.88
CA THR A 206 -5.70 -14.90 -8.29
C THR A 206 -6.25 -13.76 -9.15
N PRO A 207 -5.46 -13.18 -10.07
CA PRO A 207 -5.93 -12.16 -10.99
C PRO A 207 -7.02 -12.71 -11.92
N GLN A 208 -8.23 -12.17 -11.81
CA GLN A 208 -9.34 -12.57 -12.65
C GLN A 208 -9.25 -11.90 -14.03
N MET A 209 -9.02 -12.69 -15.08
CA MET A 209 -8.83 -12.18 -16.44
C MET A 209 -10.05 -11.39 -16.96
N GLU A 210 -11.26 -11.80 -16.60
CA GLU A 210 -12.50 -11.10 -17.00
C GLU A 210 -12.61 -9.72 -16.37
N VAL A 211 -12.19 -9.57 -15.10
CA VAL A 211 -12.11 -8.26 -14.45
C VAL A 211 -11.11 -7.36 -15.18
N MET A 212 -9.97 -7.90 -15.59
CA MET A 212 -8.94 -7.13 -16.32
C MET A 212 -9.43 -6.71 -17.71
N LYS A 213 -10.07 -7.59 -18.47
CA LYS A 213 -10.61 -7.28 -19.82
C LYS A 213 -11.63 -6.14 -19.79
N HIS A 214 -12.53 -6.15 -18.81
CA HIS A 214 -13.62 -5.17 -18.68
C HIS A 214 -13.28 -4.03 -17.73
N TYR A 215 -12.02 -3.90 -17.32
CA TYR A 215 -11.61 -2.94 -16.28
C TYR A 215 -11.91 -1.49 -16.65
N GLN A 216 -11.71 -1.10 -17.90
CA GLN A 216 -11.99 0.27 -18.36
C GLN A 216 -13.45 0.68 -18.18
N GLN A 217 -14.36 -0.23 -18.43
CA GLN A 217 -15.81 -0.01 -18.33
C GLN A 217 -16.31 -0.04 -16.88
N ASN A 218 -15.73 -0.94 -16.07
CA ASN A 218 -16.28 -1.33 -14.79
C ASN A 218 -15.63 -0.66 -13.58
N ARG A 219 -14.39 -0.18 -13.74
CA ARG A 219 -13.56 0.33 -12.64
C ARG A 219 -14.15 1.50 -11.85
N ASP A 220 -15.09 2.23 -12.42
CA ASP A 220 -15.70 3.41 -11.81
C ASP A 220 -17.10 3.14 -11.22
N ILE A 221 -17.56 1.89 -11.19
CA ILE A 221 -18.87 1.49 -10.69
C ILE A 221 -18.71 0.86 -9.30
N PRO A 222 -18.94 1.60 -8.18
CA PRO A 222 -18.69 1.09 -6.82
C PRO A 222 -19.54 -0.11 -6.42
N SER A 223 -20.78 -0.19 -6.95
CA SER A 223 -21.72 -1.28 -6.66
C SER A 223 -21.40 -2.60 -7.38
N LEU A 224 -20.43 -2.61 -8.28
CA LEU A 224 -20.10 -3.80 -9.06
C LEU A 224 -19.05 -4.63 -8.33
N ALA A 225 -19.45 -5.78 -7.79
CA ALA A 225 -18.57 -6.64 -6.98
C ALA A 225 -17.27 -7.02 -7.70
N ASN A 226 -17.36 -7.33 -9.01
CA ASN A 226 -16.21 -7.68 -9.85
C ASN A 226 -15.78 -6.52 -10.76
N GLY A 227 -16.05 -5.27 -10.38
CA GLY A 227 -15.62 -4.07 -11.11
C GLY A 227 -14.14 -3.76 -10.94
N THR A 228 -13.55 -4.24 -9.85
CA THR A 228 -12.13 -4.08 -9.51
C THR A 228 -11.50 -5.40 -9.07
N SER A 229 -10.18 -5.50 -9.19
CA SER A 229 -9.45 -6.76 -8.91
C SER A 229 -9.31 -7.07 -7.42
N ARG A 230 -9.42 -6.08 -6.54
CA ARG A 230 -9.11 -6.16 -5.10
C ARG A 230 -7.71 -6.70 -4.77
N LEU A 231 -6.76 -6.63 -5.71
CA LEU A 231 -5.40 -7.12 -5.53
C LEU A 231 -4.50 -6.17 -4.71
N GLY A 232 -5.01 -5.06 -4.21
CA GLY A 232 -4.24 -4.06 -3.47
C GLY A 232 -3.48 -4.65 -2.28
N VAL A 233 -4.13 -5.46 -1.45
CA VAL A 233 -3.50 -6.11 -0.29
C VAL A 233 -2.39 -7.08 -0.71
N HIS A 234 -2.60 -7.83 -1.79
CA HIS A 234 -1.62 -8.77 -2.32
C HIS A 234 -0.40 -8.06 -2.91
N LEU A 235 -0.59 -6.90 -3.56
CA LEU A 235 0.50 -6.05 -4.03
C LEU A 235 1.23 -5.36 -2.85
N ARG A 236 0.50 -5.01 -1.78
CA ARG A 236 1.10 -4.40 -0.58
C ARG A 236 2.04 -5.36 0.13
N PHE A 237 1.60 -6.61 0.33
CA PHE A 237 2.37 -7.62 1.08
C PHE A 237 3.13 -8.59 0.18
N GLY A 238 3.06 -8.42 -1.14
CA GLY A 238 3.84 -9.17 -2.11
C GLY A 238 3.51 -10.66 -2.18
N THR A 239 2.28 -11.07 -1.82
CA THR A 239 1.80 -12.45 -1.99
C THR A 239 1.58 -12.81 -3.46
N ILE A 240 1.56 -11.81 -4.34
CA ILE A 240 1.59 -11.97 -5.80
C ILE A 240 2.80 -11.24 -6.40
N SER A 241 3.23 -11.66 -7.57
CA SER A 241 4.29 -10.96 -8.31
C SER A 241 3.72 -9.81 -9.13
N VAL A 242 4.21 -8.59 -8.90
CA VAL A 242 3.87 -7.42 -9.72
C VAL A 242 4.35 -7.61 -11.18
N ARG A 243 5.45 -8.32 -11.41
CA ARG A 243 6.00 -8.61 -12.74
C ARG A 243 5.06 -9.52 -13.54
N GLN A 244 4.61 -10.63 -12.93
CA GLN A 244 3.62 -11.51 -13.56
C GLN A 244 2.29 -10.79 -13.81
N LEU A 245 1.83 -9.96 -12.86
CA LEU A 245 0.63 -9.16 -13.03
C LEU A 245 0.78 -8.14 -14.16
N ALA A 246 1.90 -7.42 -14.23
CA ALA A 246 2.17 -6.45 -15.30
C ALA A 246 2.26 -7.11 -16.67
N THR A 247 2.84 -8.32 -16.76
CA THR A 247 2.89 -9.11 -18.00
C THR A 247 1.47 -9.47 -18.47
N LYS A 248 0.62 -9.93 -17.56
CA LYS A 248 -0.80 -10.20 -17.86
C LYS A 248 -1.55 -8.92 -18.24
N ALA A 249 -1.34 -7.82 -17.51
CA ALA A 249 -1.97 -6.54 -17.78
C ALA A 249 -1.57 -5.97 -19.15
N LYS A 250 -0.29 -6.04 -19.51
CA LYS A 250 0.23 -5.60 -20.82
C LYS A 250 -0.47 -6.31 -21.96
N ALA A 251 -0.74 -7.61 -21.82
CA ALA A 251 -1.41 -8.42 -22.83
C ALA A 251 -2.94 -8.24 -22.88
N THR A 252 -3.56 -7.69 -21.80
CA THR A 252 -5.04 -7.77 -21.65
C THR A 252 -5.70 -6.39 -21.58
N SER A 253 -5.13 -5.42 -20.85
CA SER A 253 -5.81 -4.16 -20.55
C SER A 253 -4.81 -3.04 -20.28
N ALA A 254 -4.71 -2.11 -21.23
CA ALA A 254 -3.88 -0.91 -21.07
C ALA A 254 -4.31 -0.07 -19.86
N THR A 255 -5.62 -0.01 -19.55
CA THR A 255 -6.16 0.71 -18.41
C THR A 255 -5.74 0.05 -17.09
N PHE A 256 -5.75 -1.28 -17.01
CA PHE A 256 -5.27 -1.99 -15.82
C PHE A 256 -3.75 -1.82 -15.64
N LEU A 257 -2.97 -1.92 -16.72
CA LEU A 257 -1.53 -1.64 -16.68
C LEU A 257 -1.26 -0.22 -16.20
N ASN A 258 -2.08 0.75 -16.57
CA ASN A 258 -1.95 2.13 -16.14
C ASN A 258 -2.06 2.29 -14.62
N GLU A 259 -2.85 1.46 -13.93
CA GLU A 259 -2.92 1.48 -12.46
C GLU A 259 -1.63 0.97 -11.80
N LEU A 260 -0.95 -0.01 -12.42
CA LEU A 260 0.36 -0.45 -11.96
C LEU A 260 1.44 0.63 -12.18
N ILE A 261 1.32 1.39 -13.28
CA ILE A 261 2.20 2.55 -13.54
C ILE A 261 1.95 3.66 -12.52
N TRP A 262 0.70 3.93 -12.11
CA TRP A 262 0.39 4.85 -11.01
C TRP A 262 1.04 4.40 -9.69
N ARG A 263 1.02 3.10 -9.41
CA ARG A 263 1.67 2.56 -8.23
C ARG A 263 3.19 2.80 -8.27
N ASP A 264 3.86 2.50 -9.37
CA ASP A 264 5.29 2.77 -9.55
C ASP A 264 5.59 4.27 -9.43
N PHE A 265 4.74 5.13 -10.00
CA PHE A 265 4.87 6.59 -9.92
C PHE A 265 4.86 7.08 -8.46
N TYR A 266 3.91 6.64 -7.65
CA TYR A 266 3.85 7.05 -6.25
C TYR A 266 5.03 6.51 -5.42
N HIS A 267 5.51 5.31 -5.70
CA HIS A 267 6.73 4.79 -5.06
C HIS A 267 7.97 5.59 -5.46
N MET A 268 8.09 5.97 -6.72
CA MET A 268 9.14 6.84 -7.23
C MET A 268 9.08 8.23 -6.57
N ILE A 269 7.89 8.82 -6.41
CA ILE A 269 7.69 10.09 -5.70
C ILE A 269 8.12 9.95 -4.24
N LEU A 270 7.66 8.93 -3.54
CA LEU A 270 8.01 8.71 -2.13
C LEU A 270 9.52 8.60 -1.92
N PHE A 271 10.20 7.86 -2.80
CA PHE A 271 11.65 7.65 -2.70
C PHE A 271 12.44 8.95 -2.99
N ASN A 272 12.10 9.68 -4.06
CA ASN A 272 12.85 10.87 -4.47
C ASN A 272 12.48 12.13 -3.68
N PHE A 273 11.31 12.15 -3.04
CA PHE A 273 10.81 13.26 -2.22
C PHE A 273 10.40 12.76 -0.83
N PRO A 274 11.32 12.24 -0.01
CA PRO A 274 11.00 11.52 1.23
C PRO A 274 10.25 12.35 2.27
N LYS A 275 10.29 13.69 2.18
CA LYS A 275 9.52 14.61 3.02
C LYS A 275 8.01 14.37 2.94
N VAL A 276 7.47 13.92 1.79
CA VAL A 276 6.04 13.64 1.68
C VAL A 276 5.62 12.49 2.59
N GLY A 277 6.47 11.47 2.73
CA GLY A 277 6.26 10.34 3.64
C GLY A 277 6.40 10.70 5.13
N ARG A 278 6.85 11.91 5.44
CA ARG A 278 6.95 12.48 6.79
C ARG A 278 5.85 13.51 7.09
N GLY A 279 4.82 13.57 6.25
CA GLY A 279 3.66 14.42 6.44
C GLY A 279 3.80 15.85 5.89
N GLU A 280 4.84 16.17 5.11
CA GLU A 280 4.94 17.47 4.43
C GLU A 280 4.17 17.47 3.11
N ALA A 281 3.62 18.63 2.73
CA ALA A 281 3.04 18.80 1.41
C ALA A 281 4.12 18.75 0.32
N PHE A 282 3.84 18.08 -0.80
CA PHE A 282 4.73 18.09 -1.96
C PHE A 282 4.94 19.52 -2.47
N LYS A 283 3.85 20.29 -2.59
CA LYS A 283 3.87 21.74 -2.88
C LYS A 283 3.83 22.50 -1.57
N LYS A 284 4.97 22.97 -1.08
CA LYS A 284 5.13 23.60 0.23
C LYS A 284 4.14 24.76 0.50
N ALA A 285 3.77 25.54 -0.52
CA ALA A 285 2.81 26.63 -0.35
C ALA A 285 1.45 26.18 0.23
N TYR A 286 1.08 24.91 0.05
CA TYR A 286 -0.17 24.35 0.57
C TYR A 286 -0.12 24.02 2.07
N ASP A 287 1.05 24.04 2.71
CA ASP A 287 1.16 23.92 4.17
C ASP A 287 0.65 25.19 4.90
N ALA A 288 0.52 26.31 4.17
CA ALA A 288 -0.04 27.55 4.70
C ALA A 288 -1.58 27.60 4.73
N ILE A 289 -2.28 26.55 4.27
CA ILE A 289 -3.74 26.51 4.29
C ILE A 289 -4.26 26.51 5.74
N PRO A 290 -5.09 27.50 6.14
CA PRO A 290 -5.68 27.54 7.47
C PRO A 290 -6.85 26.54 7.58
N TRP A 291 -6.52 25.30 7.91
CA TRP A 291 -7.52 24.25 8.11
C TRP A 291 -8.42 24.56 9.31
N ARG A 292 -9.74 24.28 9.20
CA ARG A 292 -10.69 24.46 10.32
C ARG A 292 -10.49 23.42 11.43
N ASN A 293 -10.12 22.20 11.05
CA ASN A 293 -9.85 21.07 11.93
C ASN A 293 -10.91 20.85 13.03
N ASN A 294 -12.19 20.89 12.64
CA ASN A 294 -13.30 20.66 13.57
C ASN A 294 -13.41 19.17 13.88
N GLU A 295 -13.08 18.79 15.12
CA GLU A 295 -13.07 17.41 15.58
C GLU A 295 -14.44 16.73 15.54
N ALA A 296 -15.53 17.47 15.84
CA ALA A 296 -16.87 16.92 15.79
C ALA A 296 -17.31 16.59 14.36
N GLU A 297 -16.96 17.47 13.39
CA GLU A 297 -17.20 17.22 11.98
C GLU A 297 -16.34 16.05 11.47
N PHE A 298 -15.07 15.97 11.90
CA PHE A 298 -14.19 14.85 11.57
C PHE A 298 -14.73 13.53 12.08
N LYS A 299 -15.18 13.48 13.33
CA LYS A 299 -15.79 12.29 13.92
C LYS A 299 -17.02 11.83 13.14
N ARG A 300 -17.92 12.75 12.76
CA ARG A 300 -19.10 12.43 11.94
C ARG A 300 -18.69 11.86 10.57
N TRP A 301 -17.64 12.41 9.95
CA TRP A 301 -17.09 11.87 8.71
C TRP A 301 -16.53 10.47 8.92
N CYS A 302 -15.73 10.24 9.95
CA CYS A 302 -15.21 8.90 10.29
C CYS A 302 -16.32 7.86 10.50
N GLU A 303 -17.43 8.26 11.13
CA GLU A 303 -18.57 7.38 11.42
C GLU A 303 -19.51 7.17 10.21
N GLY A 304 -19.31 7.87 9.08
CA GLY A 304 -20.23 7.82 7.94
C GLY A 304 -21.61 8.40 8.28
N LYS A 305 -21.62 9.61 8.88
CA LYS A 305 -22.82 10.34 9.35
C LYS A 305 -22.80 11.80 8.86
N THR A 306 -22.31 12.03 7.66
CA THR A 306 -22.18 13.40 7.10
C THR A 306 -23.49 13.96 6.54
N GLY A 307 -24.48 13.08 6.29
CA GLY A 307 -25.70 13.43 5.57
C GLY A 307 -25.52 13.50 4.04
N TYR A 308 -24.37 13.03 3.54
CA TYR A 308 -24.10 12.82 2.13
C TYR A 308 -23.96 11.31 1.86
N PRO A 309 -25.01 10.64 1.33
CA PRO A 309 -25.09 9.17 1.31
C PRO A 309 -23.90 8.47 0.65
N ILE A 310 -23.34 9.02 -0.44
CA ILE A 310 -22.19 8.41 -1.12
C ILE A 310 -20.90 8.49 -0.28
N VAL A 311 -20.74 9.58 0.51
CA VAL A 311 -19.62 9.75 1.43
C VAL A 311 -19.78 8.77 2.61
N ASP A 312 -20.98 8.73 3.18
CA ASP A 312 -21.31 7.88 4.33
C ASP A 312 -21.17 6.39 3.96
N ALA A 313 -21.63 5.99 2.78
CA ALA A 313 -21.46 4.64 2.25
C ALA A 313 -19.98 4.25 2.16
N GLY A 314 -19.13 5.15 1.66
CA GLY A 314 -17.68 4.92 1.59
C GLY A 314 -17.05 4.71 2.94
N MET A 315 -17.35 5.58 3.91
CA MET A 315 -16.78 5.48 5.25
C MET A 315 -17.27 4.23 6.00
N ARG A 316 -18.54 3.87 5.85
CA ARG A 316 -19.09 2.64 6.45
C ARG A 316 -18.50 1.38 5.82
N GLN A 317 -18.33 1.32 4.49
CA GLN A 317 -17.63 0.23 3.83
C GLN A 317 -16.21 0.07 4.37
N LEU A 318 -15.45 1.18 4.45
CA LEU A 318 -14.10 1.17 5.00
C LEU A 318 -14.06 0.60 6.41
N ASN A 319 -14.92 1.10 7.30
CA ASN A 319 -14.98 0.68 8.70
C ASN A 319 -15.36 -0.79 8.85
N ALA A 320 -16.31 -1.26 8.04
CA ALA A 320 -16.80 -2.64 8.11
C ALA A 320 -15.81 -3.65 7.52
N THR A 321 -15.09 -3.28 6.43
CA THR A 321 -14.36 -4.27 5.61
C THR A 321 -12.85 -4.01 5.48
N GLY A 322 -12.36 -2.83 5.86
CA GLY A 322 -10.99 -2.41 5.55
C GLY A 322 -10.76 -2.12 4.06
N PHE A 323 -11.83 -2.08 3.26
CA PHE A 323 -11.78 -1.77 1.84
C PHE A 323 -12.68 -0.57 1.52
N MET A 324 -12.28 0.25 0.57
CA MET A 324 -13.11 1.26 -0.07
C MET A 324 -12.77 1.32 -1.55
N HIS A 325 -13.79 1.34 -2.39
CA HIS A 325 -13.63 1.47 -3.84
C HIS A 325 -12.90 2.78 -4.21
N ASN A 326 -11.93 2.74 -5.15
CA ASN A 326 -11.08 3.90 -5.46
C ASN A 326 -11.87 5.17 -5.79
N ARG A 327 -12.94 5.06 -6.60
CA ARG A 327 -13.79 6.23 -6.90
C ARG A 327 -14.37 6.87 -5.65
N VAL A 328 -14.75 6.05 -4.69
CA VAL A 328 -15.31 6.51 -3.43
C VAL A 328 -14.23 7.10 -2.51
N ARG A 329 -13.00 6.52 -2.48
CA ARG A 329 -11.85 7.15 -1.78
C ARG A 329 -11.65 8.60 -2.25
N MET A 330 -11.70 8.85 -3.55
CA MET A 330 -11.58 10.21 -4.10
C MET A 330 -12.71 11.14 -3.63
N ILE A 331 -13.94 10.65 -3.57
CA ILE A 331 -15.12 11.43 -3.14
C ILE A 331 -15.02 11.75 -1.65
N THR A 332 -14.74 10.75 -0.81
CA THR A 332 -14.66 10.91 0.65
C THR A 332 -13.49 11.81 1.06
N ALA A 333 -12.33 11.66 0.41
CA ALA A 333 -11.17 12.51 0.65
C ALA A 333 -11.43 13.95 0.21
N SER A 334 -11.98 14.16 -0.99
CA SER A 334 -12.37 15.50 -1.46
C SER A 334 -13.39 16.15 -0.53
N PHE A 335 -14.34 15.39 0.02
CA PHE A 335 -15.33 15.91 0.97
C PHE A 335 -14.64 16.40 2.26
N LEU A 336 -13.77 15.62 2.86
CA LEU A 336 -13.04 16.02 4.05
C LEU A 336 -12.26 17.33 3.85
N VAL A 337 -11.42 17.36 2.81
CA VAL A 337 -10.49 18.48 2.61
C VAL A 337 -11.16 19.72 2.01
N LYS A 338 -12.20 19.56 1.18
CA LYS A 338 -12.82 20.68 0.46
C LYS A 338 -14.12 21.16 1.12
N HIS A 339 -14.99 20.23 1.59
CA HIS A 339 -16.26 20.63 2.21
C HIS A 339 -16.07 20.95 3.69
N LEU A 340 -15.35 20.12 4.42
CA LEU A 340 -15.12 20.35 5.85
C LEU A 340 -13.91 21.23 6.13
N LEU A 341 -13.00 21.41 5.17
CA LEU A 341 -11.75 22.14 5.32
C LEU A 341 -10.95 21.60 6.51
N ILE A 342 -10.85 20.27 6.59
CA ILE A 342 -10.05 19.54 7.58
C ILE A 342 -8.75 19.10 6.92
N ASP A 343 -7.64 19.18 7.67
CA ASP A 343 -6.31 18.84 7.20
C ASP A 343 -6.30 17.39 6.63
N TRP A 344 -5.77 17.26 5.42
CA TRP A 344 -5.68 15.98 4.73
C TRP A 344 -4.91 14.92 5.53
N ARG A 345 -3.99 15.33 6.41
CA ARG A 345 -3.20 14.42 7.26
C ARG A 345 -4.08 13.64 8.24
N TRP A 346 -5.18 14.24 8.71
CA TRP A 346 -6.14 13.54 9.57
C TRP A 346 -6.83 12.41 8.83
N GLY A 347 -7.26 12.67 7.59
CA GLY A 347 -7.89 11.68 6.74
C GLY A 347 -6.89 10.59 6.30
N GLU A 348 -5.66 10.98 5.95
CA GLU A 348 -4.58 10.05 5.62
C GLU A 348 -4.31 9.08 6.76
N ALA A 349 -4.16 9.57 7.99
CA ALA A 349 -3.94 8.77 9.19
C ALA A 349 -5.13 7.83 9.47
N TYR A 350 -6.37 8.34 9.29
CA TYR A 350 -7.55 7.49 9.46
C TYR A 350 -7.59 6.34 8.44
N PHE A 351 -7.28 6.63 7.17
CA PHE A 351 -7.19 5.60 6.14
C PHE A 351 -6.04 4.63 6.41
N ALA A 352 -4.90 5.12 6.87
CA ALA A 352 -3.76 4.29 7.26
C ALA A 352 -4.13 3.27 8.35
N ASN A 353 -4.99 3.66 9.29
CA ASN A 353 -5.45 2.79 10.37
C ASN A 353 -6.54 1.79 9.94
N LYS A 354 -7.31 2.09 8.88
CA LYS A 354 -8.48 1.28 8.49
C LYS A 354 -8.27 0.41 7.25
N LEU A 355 -7.45 0.86 6.28
CA LEU A 355 -7.28 0.16 5.02
C LEU A 355 -6.46 -1.12 5.18
N LEU A 356 -7.02 -2.24 4.74
CA LEU A 356 -6.32 -3.52 4.62
C LEU A 356 -5.17 -3.43 3.59
N ASP A 357 -5.39 -2.70 2.50
CA ASP A 357 -4.40 -2.48 1.43
C ASP A 357 -3.56 -1.22 1.62
N PHE A 358 -3.44 -0.73 2.87
CA PHE A 358 -2.66 0.48 3.14
C PHE A 358 -1.24 0.37 2.59
N ASP A 359 -0.88 1.31 1.73
CA ASP A 359 0.45 1.54 1.19
C ASP A 359 0.76 3.03 1.30
N LEU A 360 1.84 3.38 1.99
CA LEU A 360 2.16 4.79 2.28
C LEU A 360 2.28 5.62 1.00
N ALA A 361 2.93 5.10 -0.04
CA ALA A 361 3.12 5.83 -1.30
C ALA A 361 1.79 6.16 -1.96
N ALA A 362 0.89 5.17 -2.10
CA ALA A 362 -0.41 5.35 -2.73
C ALA A 362 -1.38 6.16 -1.87
N ASN A 363 -1.40 5.92 -0.54
CA ASN A 363 -2.28 6.64 0.38
C ASN A 363 -1.92 8.12 0.45
N ASN A 364 -0.64 8.43 0.69
CA ASN A 364 -0.13 9.81 0.72
C ASN A 364 -0.37 10.53 -0.60
N GLY A 365 0.00 9.89 -1.73
CA GLY A 365 -0.22 10.46 -3.06
C GLY A 365 -1.69 10.76 -3.34
N GLY A 366 -2.60 9.85 -2.97
CA GLY A 366 -4.06 10.02 -3.14
C GLY A 366 -4.63 11.14 -2.27
N TRP A 367 -4.22 11.25 -1.01
CA TRP A 367 -4.66 12.31 -0.11
C TRP A 367 -4.14 13.68 -0.54
N GLN A 368 -2.87 13.79 -0.92
CA GLN A 368 -2.31 15.03 -1.45
C GLN A 368 -2.92 15.41 -2.80
N TRP A 369 -3.31 14.42 -3.63
CA TRP A 369 -4.07 14.68 -4.84
C TRP A 369 -5.42 15.36 -4.52
N ALA A 370 -6.17 14.85 -3.56
CA ALA A 370 -7.46 15.42 -3.13
C ALA A 370 -7.30 16.81 -2.50
N ALA A 371 -6.23 17.01 -1.71
CA ALA A 371 -5.89 18.28 -1.08
C ALA A 371 -5.31 19.31 -2.05
N SER A 372 -4.98 18.93 -3.29
CA SER A 372 -4.31 19.77 -4.29
C SER A 372 -2.83 20.08 -3.99
N SER A 373 -2.29 19.51 -2.94
CA SER A 373 -0.90 19.73 -2.48
C SER A 373 0.12 18.77 -3.11
N GLY A 374 -0.34 17.73 -3.81
CA GLY A 374 0.49 16.69 -4.40
C GLY A 374 1.22 17.10 -5.68
N CYS A 375 2.09 16.21 -6.17
CA CYS A 375 2.89 16.43 -7.38
C CYS A 375 2.03 16.63 -8.65
N ASP A 376 1.10 15.74 -8.94
CA ASP A 376 0.15 15.79 -10.06
C ASP A 376 -1.28 15.91 -9.54
N ALA A 377 -1.49 16.85 -8.63
CA ALA A 377 -2.72 16.99 -7.88
C ALA A 377 -3.83 17.67 -8.69
N ALA A 378 -5.08 17.36 -8.34
CA ALA A 378 -6.24 18.07 -8.85
C ALA A 378 -6.11 19.58 -8.55
N PRO A 379 -6.48 20.47 -9.48
CA PRO A 379 -6.50 21.91 -9.21
C PRO A 379 -7.39 22.23 -8.00
N TYR A 380 -6.98 23.20 -7.18
CA TYR A 380 -7.70 23.51 -5.93
C TYR A 380 -9.17 23.93 -6.14
N PHE A 381 -9.49 24.52 -7.29
CA PHE A 381 -10.85 24.91 -7.65
C PHE A 381 -11.74 23.73 -8.07
N ARG A 382 -11.19 22.52 -8.23
CA ARG A 382 -11.93 21.28 -8.52
C ARG A 382 -12.51 20.73 -7.22
N VAL A 383 -13.72 21.09 -6.91
CA VAL A 383 -14.48 20.62 -5.75
C VAL A 383 -15.56 19.64 -6.23
N PHE A 384 -15.48 18.39 -5.79
CA PHE A 384 -16.50 17.40 -6.17
C PHE A 384 -17.83 17.72 -5.48
N ASN A 385 -18.91 17.75 -6.25
CA ASN A 385 -20.26 17.79 -5.69
C ASN A 385 -20.70 16.34 -5.41
N PRO A 386 -20.93 15.91 -4.14
CA PRO A 386 -21.26 14.53 -3.82
C PRO A 386 -22.53 14.03 -4.52
N THR A 387 -23.55 14.89 -4.69
CA THR A 387 -24.79 14.54 -5.40
C THR A 387 -24.53 14.23 -6.88
N LEU A 388 -23.75 15.08 -7.58
CA LEU A 388 -23.37 14.82 -8.97
C LEU A 388 -22.47 13.60 -9.11
N GLN A 389 -21.61 13.32 -8.11
CA GLN A 389 -20.81 12.08 -8.10
C GLN A 389 -21.71 10.85 -7.96
N THR A 390 -22.74 10.91 -7.10
CA THR A 390 -23.73 9.84 -6.97
C THR A 390 -24.46 9.61 -8.30
N GLN A 391 -25.00 10.66 -8.92
CA GLN A 391 -25.69 10.56 -10.21
C GLN A 391 -24.83 9.91 -11.29
N LYS A 392 -23.52 10.18 -11.26
CA LYS A 392 -22.58 9.65 -12.26
C LYS A 392 -22.14 8.21 -12.00
N PHE A 393 -21.86 7.83 -10.75
CA PHE A 393 -21.17 6.58 -10.43
C PHE A 393 -22.04 5.55 -9.69
N ASP A 394 -23.16 6.00 -9.10
CA ASP A 394 -24.18 5.13 -8.48
C ASP A 394 -25.60 5.63 -8.77
N PRO A 395 -25.98 5.80 -10.08
CA PRO A 395 -27.25 6.42 -10.47
C PRO A 395 -28.47 5.66 -9.96
N GLN A 396 -28.33 4.37 -9.69
CA GLN A 396 -29.39 3.52 -9.15
C GLN A 396 -29.30 3.36 -7.63
N HIS A 397 -28.39 4.09 -6.97
CA HIS A 397 -28.14 4.04 -5.51
C HIS A 397 -27.90 2.62 -4.96
N LYS A 398 -27.34 1.70 -5.76
CA LYS A 398 -27.09 0.31 -5.33
C LYS A 398 -26.02 0.26 -4.26
N TYR A 399 -24.91 0.99 -4.46
CA TYR A 399 -23.83 1.08 -3.50
C TYR A 399 -24.28 1.78 -2.21
N ILE A 400 -25.04 2.87 -2.33
CA ILE A 400 -25.60 3.59 -1.19
C ILE A 400 -26.54 2.69 -0.38
N ARG A 401 -27.47 1.97 -1.03
CA ARG A 401 -28.40 1.06 -0.32
C ARG A 401 -27.70 -0.07 0.41
N GLU A 402 -26.60 -0.56 -0.12
CA GLU A 402 -25.81 -1.61 0.52
C GLU A 402 -25.20 -1.14 1.86
N TRP A 403 -24.67 0.09 1.88
CA TRP A 403 -23.89 0.57 3.02
C TRP A 403 -24.64 1.59 3.91
N VAL A 404 -25.73 2.17 3.40
CA VAL A 404 -26.58 3.15 4.10
C VAL A 404 -28.04 2.79 3.80
N PRO A 405 -28.56 1.66 4.29
CA PRO A 405 -29.92 1.22 3.96
C PRO A 405 -31.00 2.24 4.35
N GLU A 406 -30.77 3.01 5.42
CA GLU A 406 -31.67 4.03 5.95
C GLU A 406 -31.56 5.40 5.28
N TRP A 407 -30.85 5.55 4.16
CA TRP A 407 -30.56 6.87 3.55
C TRP A 407 -31.79 7.70 3.11
N GLN A 408 -32.95 7.08 2.98
CA GLN A 408 -34.24 7.75 2.67
C GLN A 408 -35.14 7.89 3.88
N GLU A 409 -34.76 7.40 5.05
CA GLU A 409 -35.55 7.47 6.25
C GLU A 409 -35.41 8.84 6.95
N LEU A 410 -36.40 9.21 7.73
CA LEU A 410 -36.38 10.45 8.53
C LEU A 410 -35.26 10.47 9.58
N THR A 411 -34.76 9.30 9.96
CA THR A 411 -33.68 9.10 10.90
C THR A 411 -32.29 9.38 10.30
N TYR A 412 -32.19 9.40 8.97
CA TYR A 412 -30.92 9.68 8.30
C TYR A 412 -30.50 11.15 8.52
N PRO A 413 -29.21 11.40 8.88
CA PRO A 413 -28.77 12.75 9.23
C PRO A 413 -28.93 13.74 8.08
N GLN A 414 -29.31 14.98 8.41
CA GLN A 414 -29.26 16.08 7.45
C GLN A 414 -27.82 16.40 7.05
N PRO A 415 -27.58 16.88 5.82
CA PRO A 415 -26.26 17.31 5.35
C PRO A 415 -25.59 18.26 6.34
N MET A 416 -24.41 17.90 6.83
CA MET A 416 -23.67 18.69 7.83
C MET A 416 -23.13 20.02 7.29
N VAL A 417 -23.06 20.19 5.97
CA VAL A 417 -22.67 21.40 5.27
C VAL A 417 -23.46 21.51 3.96
N VAL A 418 -23.74 22.74 3.53
CA VAL A 418 -24.33 23.01 2.21
C VAL A 418 -23.20 23.10 1.19
N HIS A 419 -23.30 22.34 0.08
CA HIS A 419 -22.25 22.24 -0.94
C HIS A 419 -21.79 23.61 -1.47
N GLU A 420 -22.72 24.48 -1.85
CA GLU A 420 -22.43 25.78 -2.45
C GLU A 420 -21.67 26.69 -1.48
N VAL A 421 -22.07 26.69 -0.20
CA VAL A 421 -21.41 27.46 0.87
C VAL A 421 -20.00 26.92 1.13
N ALA A 422 -19.86 25.61 1.23
CA ALA A 422 -18.57 24.97 1.44
C ALA A 422 -17.62 25.20 0.26
N ARG A 423 -18.14 25.10 -0.97
CA ARG A 423 -17.39 25.37 -2.21
C ARG A 423 -16.88 26.82 -2.25
N LYS A 424 -17.73 27.81 -1.95
CA LYS A 424 -17.32 29.22 -1.91
C LYS A 424 -16.20 29.40 -0.88
N ARG A 425 -16.41 28.92 0.35
CA ARG A 425 -15.42 29.00 1.44
C ARG A 425 -14.07 28.43 1.07
N VAL A 426 -14.01 27.19 0.53
CA VAL A 426 -12.74 26.56 0.20
C VAL A 426 -12.00 27.31 -0.91
N LEU A 427 -12.70 27.85 -1.91
CA LEU A 427 -12.06 28.63 -2.97
C LEU A 427 -11.45 29.93 -2.45
N GLU A 428 -12.14 30.62 -1.54
CA GLU A 428 -11.62 31.83 -0.88
C GLU A 428 -10.39 31.51 -0.03
N VAL A 429 -10.46 30.48 0.82
CA VAL A 429 -9.36 30.08 1.71
C VAL A 429 -8.11 29.70 0.91
N TYR A 430 -8.27 28.81 -0.10
CA TYR A 430 -7.12 28.38 -0.90
C TYR A 430 -6.53 29.52 -1.73
N SER A 431 -7.37 30.36 -2.36
CA SER A 431 -6.87 31.47 -3.16
C SER A 431 -6.12 32.50 -2.31
N THR A 432 -6.58 32.77 -1.09
CA THR A 432 -5.91 33.70 -0.16
C THR A 432 -4.58 33.12 0.32
N ALA A 433 -4.57 31.87 0.79
CA ALA A 433 -3.36 31.23 1.29
C ALA A 433 -2.27 31.10 0.21
N LEU A 434 -2.66 30.79 -1.05
CA LEU A 434 -1.71 30.62 -2.15
C LEU A 434 -1.22 31.93 -2.80
N LYS A 435 -1.90 33.06 -2.57
CA LYS A 435 -1.43 34.37 -3.03
C LYS A 435 -0.40 35.03 -2.10
N GLN A 436 -0.34 34.57 -0.86
CA GLN A 436 0.57 35.09 0.18
C GLN A 436 1.95 34.41 0.16
N ASN A 437 2.10 33.36 -0.62
CA ASN A 437 3.33 32.57 -0.79
C ASN A 437 3.76 32.53 -2.27
#